data_d3f24b775149f5106bbd7245e3d9baf4
#
_entry.id   d3f24b775149f5106bbd7245e3d9baf4
#
_cell.length_a   1.000
_cell.length_b   1.000
_cell.length_c   1.000
_cell.angle_alpha   90.00
_cell.angle_beta   90.00
_cell.angle_gamma   90.00
#
_symmetry.space_group_name_H-M   'P 1'
#
loop_
_entity.id
_entity.type
_entity.pdbx_description
1 polymer ?
#
loop_
_entity_poly.entity_id
_entity_poly.type
_entity_poly.pdbx_seq_one_letter_code
_entity_poly.pdbx_strand_id
1 'polypeptide(L)'
;MPGQVTVTYFHHSGFMAAVEDTLLIFDYWRGENNNLTGETALSEADLKGYRQVLFFVTHEHPDHYDQVIYDFKHLNYVHYIIAEDMPMEAYGDRMAAGDQRTYGGARVTAYGSTDLGVSFYVEVGGLHIFHAGDLNLWHWREESTLRQITQAENLYYAAVQPLIGKPIDVCMFPVDPRMGGMFEAGANHFIMTCKPRVFIPMHWQGRSEVATDFARRCRTKYTEGLALTKPRERAEITFDKYAINIHVYLAAEQREDMLKRRRRTENEEVVQRALDAFESGDPFAESDLPVDHITENQKKAE
;
A
#
# COMPACT_ATOMS: atom_id res chain seq x y z
N MET A 1 -14.30 5.92 17.23
CA MET A 1 -13.26 6.95 16.92
C MET A 1 -13.19 7.09 15.42
N PRO A 2 -12.80 8.22 14.84
CA PRO A 2 -12.57 8.30 13.42
C PRO A 2 -11.47 7.30 13.01
N GLY A 3 -11.69 6.54 11.95
CA GLY A 3 -10.67 5.64 11.40
C GLY A 3 -9.62 6.44 10.64
N GLN A 4 -8.36 6.04 10.75
CA GLN A 4 -7.25 6.67 10.02
C GLN A 4 -6.40 5.60 9.34
N VAL A 5 -6.00 5.87 8.10
CA VAL A 5 -5.04 5.06 7.35
C VAL A 5 -4.03 5.95 6.65
N THR A 6 -2.78 5.53 6.62
CA THR A 6 -1.75 6.13 5.76
C THR A 6 -1.47 5.18 4.61
N VAL A 7 -1.76 5.61 3.38
CA VAL A 7 -1.47 4.84 2.16
C VAL A 7 -0.23 5.41 1.51
N THR A 8 0.72 4.53 1.17
CA THR A 8 1.96 4.88 0.46
C THR A 8 2.04 4.07 -0.83
N TYR A 9 2.33 4.73 -1.94
CA TYR A 9 2.53 4.12 -3.24
C TYR A 9 4.00 3.77 -3.45
N PHE A 10 4.27 2.61 -4.04
CA PHE A 10 5.61 2.23 -4.47
C PHE A 10 5.75 2.26 -5.98
N HIS A 11 5.11 1.33 -6.66
CA HIS A 11 5.16 1.19 -8.12
C HIS A 11 4.04 0.28 -8.58
N HIS A 12 3.49 0.53 -9.77
CA HIS A 12 2.48 -0.30 -10.43
C HIS A 12 1.26 -0.57 -9.55
N SER A 13 1.14 -1.77 -9.00
CA SER A 13 0.11 -2.18 -8.03
C SER A 13 0.64 -2.29 -6.60
N GLY A 14 1.89 -1.87 -6.35
CA GLY A 14 2.55 -1.94 -5.05
C GLY A 14 2.14 -0.82 -4.11
N PHE A 15 1.49 -1.15 -3.00
CA PHE A 15 1.06 -0.21 -1.97
C PHE A 15 1.39 -0.68 -0.57
N MET A 16 1.54 0.28 0.32
CA MET A 16 1.60 0.08 1.77
C MET A 16 0.46 0.85 2.43
N ALA A 17 -0.28 0.21 3.32
CA ALA A 17 -1.36 0.83 4.09
C ALA A 17 -1.14 0.59 5.59
N ALA A 18 -0.90 1.66 6.34
CA ALA A 18 -0.71 1.63 7.78
C ALA A 18 -2.01 1.99 8.50
N VAL A 19 -2.50 1.09 9.34
CA VAL A 19 -3.69 1.27 10.18
C VAL A 19 -3.31 0.91 11.62
N GLU A 20 -3.32 1.90 12.50
CA GLU A 20 -2.89 1.74 13.90
C GLU A 20 -1.49 1.09 13.99
N ASP A 21 -1.38 -0.08 14.62
CA ASP A 21 -0.14 -0.85 14.79
C ASP A 21 0.03 -1.99 13.77
N THR A 22 -0.78 -1.98 12.71
CA THR A 22 -0.76 -2.98 11.63
C THR A 22 -0.35 -2.34 10.30
N LEU A 23 0.61 -2.97 9.62
CA LEU A 23 1.07 -2.59 8.30
C LEU A 23 0.66 -3.64 7.27
N LEU A 24 -0.03 -3.20 6.22
CA LEU A 24 -0.42 -4.01 5.07
C LEU A 24 0.45 -3.62 3.88
N ILE A 25 1.05 -4.58 3.20
CA ILE A 25 1.88 -4.35 2.01
C ILE A 25 1.36 -5.24 0.89
N PHE A 26 0.86 -4.62 -0.18
CA PHE A 26 0.25 -5.31 -1.31
C PHE A 26 1.17 -5.26 -2.52
N ASP A 27 1.34 -6.40 -3.20
CA ASP A 27 1.95 -6.58 -4.51
C ASP A 27 3.23 -5.76 -4.70
N TYR A 28 4.14 -5.84 -3.70
CA TYR A 28 5.38 -5.10 -3.75
C TYR A 28 6.31 -5.65 -4.83
N TRP A 29 6.62 -4.79 -5.78
CA TRP A 29 7.54 -5.04 -6.87
C TRP A 29 8.46 -3.82 -7.05
N ARG A 30 9.76 -4.06 -7.23
CA ARG A 30 10.76 -2.99 -7.38
C ARG A 30 10.76 -2.32 -8.76
N GLY A 31 9.86 -2.74 -9.65
CA GLY A 31 9.79 -2.23 -11.01
C GLY A 31 10.79 -2.91 -11.96
N GLU A 32 10.65 -2.61 -13.25
CA GLU A 32 11.57 -3.09 -14.27
C GLU A 32 13.01 -2.70 -13.92
N ASN A 33 13.95 -3.66 -14.06
CA ASN A 33 15.35 -3.48 -13.72
C ASN A 33 15.62 -3.09 -12.25
N ASN A 34 14.69 -3.42 -11.32
CA ASN A 34 14.78 -3.05 -9.90
C ASN A 34 15.03 -1.54 -9.69
N ASN A 35 14.28 -0.71 -10.37
CA ASN A 35 14.44 0.75 -10.35
C ASN A 35 14.04 1.41 -9.02
N LEU A 36 13.25 0.72 -8.16
CA LEU A 36 13.08 1.15 -6.77
C LEU A 36 14.33 0.76 -5.98
N THR A 37 15.11 1.74 -5.57
CA THR A 37 16.37 1.57 -4.85
C THR A 37 16.53 2.60 -3.74
N GLY A 38 17.37 2.29 -2.74
CA GLY A 38 17.66 3.22 -1.64
C GLY A 38 16.37 3.69 -0.94
N GLU A 39 16.16 4.99 -0.89
CA GLU A 39 15.01 5.60 -0.20
C GLU A 39 13.66 5.31 -0.88
N THR A 40 13.63 4.88 -2.15
CA THR A 40 12.39 4.54 -2.85
C THR A 40 11.98 3.09 -2.67
N ALA A 41 12.93 2.19 -2.38
CA ALA A 41 12.64 0.79 -2.09
C ALA A 41 12.08 0.59 -0.66
N LEU A 42 11.31 -0.48 -0.49
CA LEU A 42 10.90 -0.94 0.84
C LEU A 42 12.13 -1.36 1.65
N SER A 43 12.16 -0.99 2.90
CA SER A 43 13.26 -1.27 3.82
C SER A 43 12.75 -1.78 5.17
N GLU A 44 13.62 -2.39 5.97
CA GLU A 44 13.27 -2.82 7.33
C GLU A 44 12.85 -1.63 8.23
N ALA A 45 13.37 -0.43 7.96
CA ALA A 45 12.96 0.76 8.69
C ALA A 45 11.47 1.11 8.50
N ASP A 46 10.88 0.73 7.35
CA ASP A 46 9.45 0.94 7.10
C ASP A 46 8.57 0.00 7.92
N LEU A 47 9.09 -1.16 8.29
CA LEU A 47 8.40 -2.20 9.05
C LEU A 47 8.52 -2.01 10.55
N LYS A 48 9.52 -1.24 10.97
CA LYS A 48 9.83 -1.04 12.40
C LYS A 48 8.74 -0.24 13.10
N GLY A 49 8.35 -0.71 14.29
CA GLY A 49 7.36 -0.04 15.15
C GLY A 49 5.92 -0.52 14.96
N TYR A 50 5.67 -1.39 13.99
CA TYR A 50 4.39 -2.06 13.87
C TYR A 50 4.38 -3.38 14.67
N ARG A 51 3.24 -3.69 15.28
CA ARG A 51 3.04 -4.96 15.99
C ARG A 51 2.96 -6.14 15.04
N GLN A 52 2.42 -5.90 13.84
CA GLN A 52 2.37 -6.90 12.76
C GLN A 52 2.48 -6.26 11.39
N VAL A 53 3.09 -6.97 10.47
CA VAL A 53 3.23 -6.62 9.06
C VAL A 53 2.69 -7.77 8.22
N LEU A 54 1.75 -7.49 7.33
CA LEU A 54 1.13 -8.45 6.45
C LEU A 54 1.48 -8.13 5.00
N PHE A 55 2.27 -9.00 4.37
CA PHE A 55 2.52 -8.96 2.93
C PHE A 55 1.44 -9.73 2.20
N PHE A 56 0.92 -9.14 1.14
CA PHE A 56 -0.07 -9.73 0.26
C PHE A 56 0.50 -9.85 -1.15
N VAL A 57 0.35 -11.03 -1.76
CA VAL A 57 0.69 -11.28 -3.16
C VAL A 57 -0.55 -11.85 -3.84
N THR A 58 -1.13 -11.07 -4.75
CA THR A 58 -2.39 -11.42 -5.40
C THR A 58 -2.23 -12.51 -6.44
N HIS A 59 -1.10 -12.58 -7.14
CA HIS A 59 -0.77 -13.60 -8.17
C HIS A 59 0.72 -13.56 -8.55
N GLU A 60 1.12 -14.48 -9.44
CA GLU A 60 2.53 -14.74 -9.76
C GLU A 60 3.17 -13.81 -10.81
N HIS A 61 2.41 -12.92 -11.46
CA HIS A 61 3.00 -12.05 -12.49
C HIS A 61 4.14 -11.20 -11.93
N PRO A 62 5.21 -10.98 -12.70
CA PRO A 62 6.42 -10.31 -12.22
C PRO A 62 6.20 -8.89 -11.71
N ASP A 63 5.16 -8.20 -12.18
CA ASP A 63 4.79 -6.83 -11.78
C ASP A 63 3.94 -6.77 -10.50
N HIS A 64 3.63 -7.93 -9.89
CA HIS A 64 2.92 -8.07 -8.62
C HIS A 64 3.72 -8.83 -7.55
N TYR A 65 4.78 -9.55 -7.96
CA TYR A 65 5.54 -10.40 -7.07
C TYR A 65 7.05 -10.23 -7.25
N ASP A 66 7.73 -9.83 -6.19
CA ASP A 66 9.19 -9.75 -6.12
C ASP A 66 9.68 -10.55 -4.90
N GLN A 67 10.58 -11.49 -5.12
CA GLN A 67 11.13 -12.33 -4.05
C GLN A 67 11.86 -11.55 -2.95
N VAL A 68 12.21 -10.30 -3.19
CA VAL A 68 12.82 -9.41 -2.20
C VAL A 68 11.96 -9.21 -0.94
N ILE A 69 10.64 -9.44 -1.03
CA ILE A 69 9.77 -9.41 0.15
C ILE A 69 10.22 -10.40 1.23
N TYR A 70 10.90 -11.47 0.85
CA TYR A 70 11.38 -12.49 1.78
C TYR A 70 12.67 -12.14 2.51
N ASP A 71 13.30 -11.02 2.19
CA ASP A 71 14.43 -10.50 2.97
C ASP A 71 14.00 -10.16 4.40
N PHE A 72 12.72 -9.94 4.62
CA PHE A 72 12.12 -9.64 5.93
C PHE A 72 11.64 -10.86 6.72
N LYS A 73 11.87 -12.09 6.23
CA LYS A 73 11.43 -13.34 6.90
C LYS A 73 12.00 -13.56 8.30
N HIS A 74 13.12 -12.93 8.59
CA HIS A 74 13.76 -13.01 9.90
C HIS A 74 13.00 -12.24 11.00
N LEU A 75 12.07 -11.36 10.63
CA LEU A 75 11.25 -10.59 11.55
C LEU A 75 10.02 -11.41 11.95
N ASN A 76 9.88 -11.71 13.23
CA ASN A 76 8.85 -12.61 13.76
C ASN A 76 7.43 -12.03 13.75
N TYR A 77 7.27 -10.75 13.44
CA TYR A 77 5.99 -10.05 13.30
C TYR A 77 5.56 -9.87 11.83
N VAL A 78 6.31 -10.45 10.89
CA VAL A 78 6.03 -10.39 9.45
C VAL A 78 5.33 -11.69 9.02
N HIS A 79 4.21 -11.55 8.31
CA HIS A 79 3.44 -12.66 7.75
C HIS A 79 3.26 -12.45 6.24
N TYR A 80 3.24 -13.55 5.49
CA TYR A 80 3.03 -13.54 4.05
C TYR A 80 1.72 -14.25 3.71
N ILE A 81 0.86 -13.60 2.96
CA ILE A 81 -0.46 -14.06 2.54
C ILE A 81 -0.46 -14.01 1.01
N ILE A 82 -0.55 -15.16 0.39
CA ILE A 82 -0.37 -15.30 -1.05
C ILE A 82 -1.54 -16.06 -1.67
N ALA A 83 -1.81 -15.82 -2.95
CA ALA A 83 -2.82 -16.60 -3.67
C ALA A 83 -2.48 -18.09 -3.67
N GLU A 84 -3.51 -18.94 -3.73
CA GLU A 84 -3.32 -20.40 -3.71
C GLU A 84 -2.52 -20.91 -4.92
N ASP A 85 -2.71 -20.29 -6.07
CA ASP A 85 -2.09 -20.64 -7.36
C ASP A 85 -0.65 -20.11 -7.54
N MET A 86 -0.10 -19.43 -6.53
CA MET A 86 1.32 -19.04 -6.55
C MET A 86 2.25 -20.26 -6.74
N PRO A 87 3.43 -20.08 -7.36
CA PRO A 87 4.43 -21.14 -7.51
C PRO A 87 4.72 -21.86 -6.17
N MET A 88 5.02 -23.17 -6.24
CA MET A 88 5.26 -23.99 -5.04
C MET A 88 6.38 -23.46 -4.14
N GLU A 89 7.35 -22.77 -4.72
CA GLU A 89 8.49 -22.16 -4.04
C GLU A 89 8.11 -20.91 -3.24
N ALA A 90 6.99 -20.27 -3.58
CA ALA A 90 6.51 -19.08 -2.88
C ALA A 90 6.11 -19.44 -1.45
N TYR A 91 6.66 -18.70 -0.50
CA TYR A 91 6.43 -18.89 0.91
C TYR A 91 5.29 -17.98 1.40
N GLY A 92 4.35 -18.55 2.12
CA GLY A 92 3.25 -17.82 2.74
C GLY A 92 2.04 -18.69 2.98
N ASP A 93 1.07 -18.12 3.68
CA ASP A 93 -0.26 -18.70 3.87
C ASP A 93 -1.05 -18.55 2.57
N ARG A 94 -1.37 -19.67 1.94
CA ARG A 94 -2.10 -19.71 0.68
C ARG A 94 -3.59 -19.50 0.91
N MET A 95 -4.19 -18.62 0.09
CA MET A 95 -5.62 -18.32 0.13
C MET A 95 -6.25 -18.45 -1.25
N ALA A 96 -7.30 -19.26 -1.35
CA ALA A 96 -8.19 -19.33 -2.50
C ALA A 96 -9.33 -18.33 -2.39
N ALA A 97 -10.00 -18.04 -3.50
CA ALA A 97 -11.20 -17.24 -3.50
C ALA A 97 -12.30 -17.85 -2.59
N GLY A 98 -12.79 -17.05 -1.65
CA GLY A 98 -13.74 -17.47 -0.60
C GLY A 98 -13.08 -17.73 0.77
N ASP A 99 -11.77 -17.91 0.82
CA ASP A 99 -11.06 -18.11 2.07
C ASP A 99 -11.10 -16.88 2.96
N GLN A 100 -11.17 -17.11 4.27
CA GLN A 100 -11.10 -16.08 5.28
C GLN A 100 -10.15 -16.52 6.41
N ARG A 101 -9.24 -15.62 6.79
CA ARG A 101 -8.28 -15.82 7.88
C ARG A 101 -8.13 -14.58 8.74
N THR A 102 -7.66 -14.78 9.98
CA THR A 102 -7.41 -13.68 10.91
C THR A 102 -5.95 -13.70 11.35
N TYR A 103 -5.31 -12.53 11.25
CA TYR A 103 -3.94 -12.27 11.66
C TYR A 103 -3.96 -11.16 12.72
N GLY A 104 -3.79 -11.52 13.97
CA GLY A 104 -3.93 -10.57 15.07
C GLY A 104 -5.30 -9.87 15.04
N GLY A 105 -5.33 -8.56 14.83
CA GLY A 105 -6.56 -7.75 14.71
C GLY A 105 -7.08 -7.58 13.29
N ALA A 106 -6.41 -8.13 12.27
CA ALA A 106 -6.79 -8.01 10.88
C ALA A 106 -7.51 -9.27 10.39
N ARG A 107 -8.70 -9.10 9.82
CA ARG A 107 -9.44 -10.17 9.14
C ARG A 107 -9.27 -10.03 7.64
N VAL A 108 -8.74 -11.05 6.99
CA VAL A 108 -8.44 -11.10 5.56
C VAL A 108 -9.42 -12.03 4.87
N THR A 109 -10.04 -11.57 3.80
CA THR A 109 -10.87 -12.38 2.90
C THR A 109 -10.30 -12.28 1.49
N ALA A 110 -10.07 -13.42 0.84
CA ALA A 110 -9.71 -13.49 -0.56
C ALA A 110 -10.96 -13.57 -1.42
N TYR A 111 -11.04 -12.77 -2.48
CA TYR A 111 -12.08 -12.82 -3.50
C TYR A 111 -11.48 -13.22 -4.84
N GLY A 112 -12.32 -13.65 -5.77
CA GLY A 112 -11.89 -14.02 -7.12
C GLY A 112 -11.30 -12.82 -7.90
N SER A 113 -10.51 -13.14 -8.90
CA SER A 113 -9.96 -12.22 -9.90
C SER A 113 -10.50 -12.58 -11.29
N THR A 114 -10.20 -11.74 -12.27
CA THR A 114 -10.48 -11.96 -13.70
C THR A 114 -9.21 -12.19 -14.51
N ASP A 115 -8.12 -12.21 -13.83
CA ASP A 115 -6.83 -12.73 -14.26
C ASP A 115 -6.41 -13.86 -13.31
N LEU A 116 -5.12 -14.08 -13.04
CA LEU A 116 -4.64 -15.07 -12.07
C LEU A 116 -4.96 -14.65 -10.63
N GLY A 117 -4.95 -15.60 -9.73
CA GLY A 117 -4.96 -15.39 -8.28
C GLY A 117 -6.25 -14.83 -7.70
N VAL A 118 -6.10 -13.87 -6.79
CA VAL A 118 -7.17 -13.34 -5.96
C VAL A 118 -7.07 -11.82 -5.78
N SER A 119 -8.16 -11.21 -5.33
CA SER A 119 -8.15 -9.88 -4.71
C SER A 119 -8.29 -10.00 -3.20
N PHE A 120 -7.76 -9.03 -2.45
CA PHE A 120 -7.80 -9.07 -1.00
C PHE A 120 -8.68 -7.97 -0.40
N TYR A 121 -9.53 -8.36 0.54
CA TYR A 121 -10.33 -7.48 1.37
C TYR A 121 -9.89 -7.65 2.82
N VAL A 122 -9.41 -6.57 3.44
CA VAL A 122 -8.83 -6.58 4.78
C VAL A 122 -9.62 -5.67 5.71
N GLU A 123 -10.14 -6.25 6.80
CA GLU A 123 -10.81 -5.52 7.88
C GLU A 123 -9.81 -5.35 9.03
N VAL A 124 -9.42 -4.12 9.36
CA VAL A 124 -8.42 -3.81 10.38
C VAL A 124 -8.66 -2.42 10.99
N GLY A 125 -8.55 -2.27 12.30
CA GLY A 125 -8.74 -0.99 13.00
C GLY A 125 -10.11 -0.33 12.71
N GLY A 126 -11.14 -1.13 12.42
CA GLY A 126 -12.47 -0.66 12.03
C GLY A 126 -12.56 -0.10 10.60
N LEU A 127 -11.51 -0.23 9.79
CA LEU A 127 -11.45 0.14 8.38
C LEU A 127 -11.47 -1.11 7.48
N HIS A 128 -11.87 -0.89 6.22
CA HIS A 128 -12.00 -1.90 5.18
C HIS A 128 -11.15 -1.49 3.99
N ILE A 129 -10.06 -2.22 3.77
CA ILE A 129 -9.09 -1.97 2.70
C ILE A 129 -9.27 -3.04 1.64
N PHE A 130 -9.45 -2.64 0.37
CA PHE A 130 -9.56 -3.55 -0.77
C PHE A 130 -8.44 -3.30 -1.76
N HIS A 131 -7.71 -4.36 -2.09
CA HIS A 131 -6.73 -4.38 -3.16
C HIS A 131 -7.18 -5.36 -4.23
N ALA A 132 -7.42 -4.84 -5.42
CA ALA A 132 -8.03 -5.61 -6.50
C ALA A 132 -7.09 -6.65 -7.13
N GLY A 133 -5.75 -6.52 -6.96
CA GLY A 133 -4.84 -7.25 -7.84
C GLY A 133 -5.17 -6.92 -9.28
N ASP A 134 -5.26 -7.92 -10.12
CA ASP A 134 -5.65 -7.77 -11.52
C ASP A 134 -7.14 -8.09 -11.77
N LEU A 135 -7.98 -7.94 -10.75
CA LEU A 135 -9.42 -7.90 -10.97
C LEU A 135 -9.79 -6.67 -11.79
N ASN A 136 -10.16 -6.87 -13.05
CA ASN A 136 -10.63 -5.81 -13.94
C ASN A 136 -11.51 -6.39 -15.06
N LEU A 137 -12.14 -5.51 -15.86
CA LEU A 137 -12.89 -5.89 -17.04
C LEU A 137 -11.92 -5.99 -18.23
N TRP A 138 -11.14 -7.07 -18.27
CA TRP A 138 -10.13 -7.30 -19.29
C TRP A 138 -10.73 -7.67 -20.63
N HIS A 139 -10.95 -6.70 -21.50
CA HIS A 139 -11.18 -6.93 -22.92
C HIS A 139 -10.68 -5.73 -23.74
N TRP A 140 -10.11 -6.00 -24.86
CA TRP A 140 -9.68 -5.01 -25.85
C TRP A 140 -10.78 -4.90 -26.90
N ARG A 141 -11.70 -3.97 -26.69
CA ARG A 141 -12.94 -3.88 -27.49
C ARG A 141 -12.69 -3.83 -29.00
N GLU A 142 -11.66 -3.15 -29.42
CA GLU A 142 -11.28 -2.98 -30.81
C GLU A 142 -10.76 -4.28 -31.45
N GLU A 143 -10.25 -5.21 -30.65
CA GLU A 143 -9.64 -6.48 -31.08
C GLU A 143 -10.47 -7.71 -30.72
N SER A 144 -11.41 -7.57 -29.79
CA SER A 144 -12.18 -8.69 -29.22
C SER A 144 -13.48 -8.93 -30.00
N THR A 145 -13.80 -10.18 -30.19
CA THR A 145 -15.13 -10.60 -30.68
C THR A 145 -16.20 -10.33 -29.62
N LEU A 146 -17.48 -10.19 -30.06
CA LEU A 146 -18.60 -10.02 -29.11
C LEU A 146 -18.68 -11.15 -28.08
N ARG A 147 -18.35 -12.39 -28.46
CA ARG A 147 -18.31 -13.54 -27.53
C ARG A 147 -17.24 -13.34 -26.44
N GLN A 148 -16.05 -12.89 -26.79
CA GLN A 148 -14.97 -12.63 -25.83
C GLN A 148 -15.34 -11.47 -24.90
N ILE A 149 -15.93 -10.40 -25.43
CA ILE A 149 -16.41 -9.28 -24.63
C ILE A 149 -17.43 -9.75 -23.61
N THR A 150 -18.49 -10.46 -24.06
CA THR A 150 -19.54 -10.97 -23.16
C THR A 150 -18.99 -11.94 -22.11
N GLN A 151 -18.00 -12.76 -22.46
CA GLN A 151 -17.35 -13.67 -21.52
C GLN A 151 -16.57 -12.88 -20.46
N ALA A 152 -15.78 -11.88 -20.86
CA ALA A 152 -15.02 -11.02 -19.93
C ALA A 152 -15.96 -10.25 -18.98
N GLU A 153 -17.06 -9.70 -19.51
CA GLU A 153 -18.09 -9.03 -18.72
C GLU A 153 -18.71 -9.97 -17.68
N ASN A 154 -19.10 -11.17 -18.08
CA ASN A 154 -19.71 -12.14 -17.16
C ASN A 154 -18.75 -12.56 -16.04
N LEU A 155 -17.48 -12.82 -16.36
CA LEU A 155 -16.45 -13.16 -15.37
C LEU A 155 -16.23 -12.01 -14.41
N TYR A 156 -16.12 -10.79 -14.94
CA TYR A 156 -15.92 -9.60 -14.13
C TYR A 156 -17.10 -9.35 -13.18
N TYR A 157 -18.32 -9.38 -13.68
CA TYR A 157 -19.51 -9.16 -12.85
C TYR A 157 -19.66 -10.25 -11.79
N ALA A 158 -19.36 -11.50 -12.11
CA ALA A 158 -19.38 -12.59 -11.15
C ALA A 158 -18.33 -12.39 -10.04
N ALA A 159 -17.12 -11.93 -10.37
CA ALA A 159 -16.06 -11.65 -9.40
C ALA A 159 -16.38 -10.45 -8.50
N VAL A 160 -17.04 -9.40 -9.03
CA VAL A 160 -17.42 -8.20 -8.26
C VAL A 160 -18.66 -8.43 -7.39
N GLN A 161 -19.58 -9.30 -7.81
CA GLN A 161 -20.87 -9.54 -7.13
C GLN A 161 -20.76 -9.75 -5.61
N PRO A 162 -19.80 -10.53 -5.07
CA PRO A 162 -19.65 -10.73 -3.61
C PRO A 162 -19.19 -9.48 -2.83
N LEU A 163 -18.69 -8.45 -3.51
CA LEU A 163 -18.21 -7.20 -2.94
C LEU A 163 -19.31 -6.13 -2.85
N ILE A 164 -20.40 -6.29 -3.60
CA ILE A 164 -21.51 -5.33 -3.64
C ILE A 164 -22.17 -5.25 -2.25
N GLY A 165 -22.28 -4.04 -1.73
CA GLY A 165 -22.87 -3.78 -0.41
C GLY A 165 -21.92 -3.96 0.77
N LYS A 166 -20.67 -4.41 0.55
CA LYS A 166 -19.63 -4.40 1.59
C LYS A 166 -19.10 -2.99 1.79
N PRO A 167 -18.79 -2.57 3.01
CA PRO A 167 -18.10 -1.32 3.24
C PRO A 167 -16.68 -1.41 2.67
N ILE A 168 -16.24 -0.40 1.92
CA ILE A 168 -14.88 -0.28 1.40
C ILE A 168 -14.44 1.16 1.67
N ASP A 169 -13.50 1.34 2.61
CA ASP A 169 -12.99 2.65 2.96
C ASP A 169 -11.90 3.10 1.98
N VAL A 170 -10.97 2.18 1.63
CA VAL A 170 -9.94 2.42 0.62
C VAL A 170 -9.93 1.28 -0.38
N CYS A 171 -9.94 1.63 -1.66
CA CYS A 171 -9.89 0.71 -2.79
C CYS A 171 -8.71 1.04 -3.69
N MET A 172 -7.82 0.10 -3.95
CA MET A 172 -6.76 0.15 -4.95
C MET A 172 -7.20 -0.74 -6.12
N PHE A 173 -7.34 -0.17 -7.33
CA PHE A 173 -8.01 -0.85 -8.45
C PHE A 173 -7.38 -0.49 -9.80
N PRO A 174 -7.24 -1.45 -10.75
CA PRO A 174 -6.62 -1.22 -12.04
C PRO A 174 -7.38 -0.21 -12.92
N VAL A 175 -6.60 0.69 -13.55
CA VAL A 175 -7.03 1.60 -14.61
C VAL A 175 -5.96 1.53 -15.70
N ASP A 176 -6.02 0.51 -16.56
CA ASP A 176 -4.94 0.16 -17.47
C ASP A 176 -5.17 0.70 -18.88
N PRO A 177 -4.42 1.73 -19.30
CA PRO A 177 -4.60 2.37 -20.59
C PRO A 177 -4.28 1.48 -21.81
N ARG A 178 -3.65 0.30 -21.61
CA ARG A 178 -3.41 -0.66 -22.71
C ARG A 178 -4.70 -1.21 -23.30
N MET A 179 -5.79 -1.19 -22.53
CA MET A 179 -7.09 -1.71 -22.96
C MET A 179 -7.82 -0.81 -23.98
N GLY A 180 -7.21 0.26 -24.45
CA GLY A 180 -7.81 1.15 -25.44
C GLY A 180 -9.00 1.95 -24.90
N GLY A 181 -10.06 2.13 -25.72
CA GLY A 181 -11.18 3.01 -25.37
C GLY A 181 -12.02 2.60 -24.15
N MET A 182 -11.88 1.37 -23.67
CA MET A 182 -12.66 0.85 -22.55
C MET A 182 -11.88 0.68 -21.24
N PHE A 183 -10.68 1.21 -21.14
CA PHE A 183 -9.77 1.00 -20.01
C PHE A 183 -10.32 1.44 -18.64
N GLU A 184 -11.31 2.31 -18.62
CA GLU A 184 -11.96 2.79 -17.39
C GLU A 184 -13.23 2.02 -17.04
N ALA A 185 -13.72 1.14 -17.92
CA ALA A 185 -15.05 0.55 -17.77
C ALA A 185 -15.19 -0.30 -16.51
N GLY A 186 -14.19 -1.13 -16.20
CA GLY A 186 -14.16 -1.93 -14.96
C GLY A 186 -14.16 -1.07 -13.72
N ALA A 187 -13.24 -0.09 -13.64
CA ALA A 187 -13.13 0.83 -12.52
C ALA A 187 -14.43 1.64 -12.30
N ASN A 188 -15.01 2.19 -13.38
CA ASN A 188 -16.27 2.93 -13.30
C ASN A 188 -17.42 2.05 -12.80
N HIS A 189 -17.54 0.81 -13.31
CA HIS A 189 -18.55 -0.13 -12.83
C HIS A 189 -18.36 -0.45 -11.34
N PHE A 190 -17.11 -0.70 -10.90
CA PHE A 190 -16.80 -0.98 -9.49
C PHE A 190 -17.19 0.19 -8.59
N ILE A 191 -16.84 1.43 -8.95
CA ILE A 191 -17.20 2.64 -8.21
C ILE A 191 -18.72 2.79 -8.10
N MET A 192 -19.46 2.55 -9.17
CA MET A 192 -20.91 2.72 -9.18
C MET A 192 -21.65 1.65 -8.37
N THR A 193 -21.11 0.43 -8.31
CA THR A 193 -21.75 -0.70 -7.64
C THR A 193 -21.27 -0.90 -6.21
N CYS A 194 -19.97 -0.88 -5.95
CA CYS A 194 -19.37 -1.11 -4.63
C CYS A 194 -19.21 0.17 -3.81
N LYS A 195 -19.15 1.33 -4.46
CA LYS A 195 -19.12 2.67 -3.81
C LYS A 195 -18.03 2.81 -2.75
N PRO A 196 -16.74 2.53 -3.07
CA PRO A 196 -15.67 2.75 -2.12
C PRO A 196 -15.61 4.21 -1.69
N ARG A 197 -15.22 4.47 -0.43
CA ARG A 197 -15.12 5.86 0.05
C ARG A 197 -13.95 6.61 -0.58
N VAL A 198 -12.81 5.93 -0.72
CA VAL A 198 -11.63 6.44 -1.46
C VAL A 198 -11.23 5.40 -2.51
N PHE A 199 -11.07 5.86 -3.75
CA PHE A 199 -10.62 5.06 -4.88
C PHE A 199 -9.25 5.53 -5.34
N ILE A 200 -8.28 4.61 -5.41
CA ILE A 200 -6.90 4.85 -5.82
C ILE A 200 -6.64 4.06 -7.10
N PRO A 201 -6.48 4.72 -8.26
CA PRO A 201 -6.13 4.03 -9.49
C PRO A 201 -4.71 3.47 -9.42
N MET A 202 -4.54 2.24 -9.87
CA MET A 202 -3.27 1.55 -10.01
C MET A 202 -3.14 0.92 -11.40
N HIS A 203 -2.03 0.24 -11.70
CA HIS A 203 -1.82 -0.50 -12.96
C HIS A 203 -1.89 0.40 -14.22
N TRP A 204 -1.52 1.68 -14.11
CA TRP A 204 -1.65 2.67 -15.18
C TRP A 204 -0.40 2.75 -16.10
N GLN A 205 0.48 1.72 -16.05
CA GLN A 205 1.62 1.50 -16.95
C GLN A 205 2.58 2.70 -17.08
N GLY A 206 2.94 3.31 -15.95
CA GLY A 206 3.83 4.48 -15.91
C GLY A 206 3.21 5.79 -16.43
N ARG A 207 1.94 5.77 -16.85
CA ARG A 207 1.22 6.93 -17.37
C ARG A 207 0.48 7.66 -16.24
N SER A 208 1.23 8.42 -15.45
CA SER A 208 0.71 9.12 -14.25
C SER A 208 -0.46 10.07 -14.55
N GLU A 209 -0.52 10.62 -15.75
CA GLU A 209 -1.63 11.44 -16.22
C GLU A 209 -2.96 10.66 -16.26
N VAL A 210 -2.92 9.37 -16.59
CA VAL A 210 -4.11 8.50 -16.58
C VAL A 210 -4.66 8.38 -15.16
N ALA A 211 -3.80 8.08 -14.19
CA ALA A 211 -4.20 7.97 -12.78
C ALA A 211 -4.78 9.29 -12.26
N THR A 212 -4.09 10.41 -12.53
CA THR A 212 -4.49 11.74 -12.06
C THR A 212 -5.83 12.18 -12.68
N ASP A 213 -5.99 11.99 -13.99
CA ASP A 213 -7.22 12.36 -14.69
C ASP A 213 -8.39 11.47 -14.28
N PHE A 214 -8.16 10.16 -14.13
CA PHE A 214 -9.20 9.25 -13.65
C PHE A 214 -9.64 9.60 -12.22
N ALA A 215 -8.69 9.77 -11.28
CA ALA A 215 -9.01 10.12 -9.90
C ALA A 215 -9.82 11.43 -9.79
N ARG A 216 -9.55 12.41 -10.66
CA ARG A 216 -10.32 13.65 -10.70
C ARG A 216 -11.75 13.43 -11.19
N ARG A 217 -11.96 12.56 -12.21
CA ARG A 217 -13.26 12.35 -12.87
C ARG A 217 -14.15 11.31 -12.17
N CYS A 218 -13.57 10.34 -11.46
CA CYS A 218 -14.30 9.24 -10.83
C CYS A 218 -15.07 9.65 -9.55
N ARG A 219 -14.95 10.89 -9.11
CA ARG A 219 -15.62 11.40 -7.91
C ARG A 219 -17.13 11.32 -8.01
N THR A 220 -17.74 10.83 -6.96
CA THR A 220 -19.20 10.75 -6.79
C THR A 220 -19.60 11.33 -5.43
N LYS A 221 -20.87 11.30 -5.10
CA LYS A 221 -21.30 11.67 -3.73
C LYS A 221 -20.86 10.66 -2.64
N TYR A 222 -20.32 9.49 -3.03
CA TYR A 222 -19.89 8.43 -2.13
C TYR A 222 -18.39 8.18 -2.19
N THR A 223 -17.75 8.55 -3.30
CA THR A 223 -16.37 8.17 -3.61
C THR A 223 -15.52 9.41 -3.89
N GLU A 224 -14.41 9.54 -3.18
CA GLU A 224 -13.32 10.45 -3.51
C GLU A 224 -12.25 9.73 -4.34
N GLY A 225 -11.74 10.38 -5.40
CA GLY A 225 -10.63 9.88 -6.18
C GLY A 225 -9.29 10.42 -5.66
N LEU A 226 -8.33 9.54 -5.45
CA LEU A 226 -6.98 9.86 -4.98
C LEU A 226 -5.95 9.26 -5.92
N ALA A 227 -5.10 10.07 -6.55
CA ALA A 227 -3.95 9.60 -7.32
C ALA A 227 -2.67 9.70 -6.49
N LEU A 228 -1.93 8.61 -6.39
CA LEU A 228 -0.57 8.53 -5.90
C LEU A 228 0.28 8.00 -7.06
N THR A 229 1.23 8.78 -7.57
CA THR A 229 1.86 8.52 -8.87
C THR A 229 3.37 8.45 -8.84
N LYS A 230 3.98 8.85 -7.76
CA LYS A 230 5.43 8.77 -7.58
C LYS A 230 5.78 7.82 -6.45
N PRO A 231 6.85 7.04 -6.59
CA PRO A 231 7.32 6.19 -5.49
C PRO A 231 7.45 6.97 -4.18
N ARG A 232 6.90 6.40 -3.11
CA ARG A 232 6.84 6.99 -1.78
C ARG A 232 5.88 8.19 -1.61
N GLU A 233 5.13 8.57 -2.63
CA GLU A 233 3.97 9.45 -2.36
C GLU A 233 3.04 8.75 -1.38
N ARG A 234 2.58 9.50 -0.38
CA ARG A 234 1.67 8.98 0.63
C ARG A 234 0.52 9.94 0.89
N ALA A 235 -0.59 9.38 1.33
CA ALA A 235 -1.74 10.13 1.80
C ALA A 235 -2.16 9.64 3.19
N GLU A 236 -2.39 10.57 4.09
CA GLU A 236 -3.09 10.32 5.35
C GLU A 236 -4.58 10.57 5.13
N ILE A 237 -5.39 9.55 5.38
CA ILE A 237 -6.83 9.57 5.14
C ILE A 237 -7.51 9.35 6.48
N THR A 238 -8.32 10.32 6.89
CA THR A 238 -9.14 10.23 8.12
C THR A 238 -10.61 10.14 7.74
N PHE A 239 -11.29 9.15 8.28
CA PHE A 239 -12.69 8.86 8.03
C PHE A 239 -13.54 9.25 9.24
N ASP A 240 -14.28 10.35 9.10
CA ASP A 240 -15.33 10.71 10.03
C ASP A 240 -16.68 10.13 9.57
N LYS A 241 -17.70 10.25 10.44
CA LYS A 241 -19.05 9.81 10.13
C LYS A 241 -19.61 10.47 8.85
N TYR A 242 -19.23 11.71 8.57
CA TYR A 242 -19.80 12.55 7.50
C TYR A 242 -18.75 13.10 6.54
N ALA A 243 -17.46 12.93 6.83
CA ALA A 243 -16.37 13.53 6.06
C ALA A 243 -15.23 12.56 5.82
N ILE A 244 -14.50 12.80 4.74
CA ILE A 244 -13.22 12.19 4.43
C ILE A 244 -12.23 13.34 4.33
N ASN A 245 -11.18 13.31 5.16
CA ASN A 245 -10.09 14.26 5.07
C ASN A 245 -8.88 13.54 4.49
N ILE A 246 -8.33 14.06 3.40
CA ILE A 246 -7.17 13.49 2.71
C ILE A 246 -6.07 14.54 2.73
N HIS A 247 -4.94 14.18 3.34
CA HIS A 247 -3.72 14.97 3.29
C HIS A 247 -2.65 14.20 2.51
N VAL A 248 -2.25 14.74 1.35
CA VAL A 248 -1.25 14.12 0.48
C VAL A 248 0.12 14.76 0.75
N TYR A 249 1.11 13.93 1.04
CA TYR A 249 2.50 14.34 1.21
C TYR A 249 3.26 14.11 -0.09
N LEU A 250 3.75 15.17 -0.68
CA LEU A 250 4.59 15.09 -1.87
C LEU A 250 6.00 14.58 -1.52
N ALA A 251 6.65 13.88 -2.44
CA ALA A 251 7.91 13.19 -2.20
C ALA A 251 9.06 14.06 -1.62
N ALA A 252 9.09 15.37 -1.87
CA ALA A 252 10.07 16.30 -1.32
C ALA A 252 9.86 16.59 0.19
N GLU A 253 8.61 16.72 0.61
CA GLU A 253 8.23 16.94 2.02
C GLU A 253 8.44 15.65 2.84
N GLN A 254 8.29 14.49 2.21
CA GLN A 254 8.52 13.19 2.84
C GLN A 254 9.98 13.00 3.25
N ARG A 255 10.95 13.48 2.45
CA ARG A 255 12.38 13.43 2.80
C ARG A 255 12.67 14.19 4.09
N GLU A 256 12.10 15.37 4.25
CA GLU A 256 12.32 16.18 5.44
C GLU A 256 11.68 15.56 6.70
N ASP A 257 10.49 14.99 6.56
CA ASP A 257 9.79 14.32 7.67
C ASP A 257 10.47 12.98 8.03
N MET A 258 10.94 12.20 7.06
CA MET A 258 11.74 11.00 7.31
C MET A 258 13.06 11.33 8.01
N LEU A 259 13.75 12.38 7.58
CA LEU A 259 14.99 12.84 8.22
C LEU A 259 14.73 13.32 9.65
N LYS A 260 13.61 14.00 9.90
CA LYS A 260 13.21 14.41 11.27
C LYS A 260 12.90 13.19 12.14
N ARG A 261 12.17 12.20 11.64
CA ARG A 261 11.85 10.95 12.36
C ARG A 261 13.12 10.14 12.66
N ARG A 262 14.00 9.99 11.67
CA ARG A 262 15.29 9.30 11.83
C ARG A 262 16.16 9.96 12.91
N ARG A 263 16.30 11.29 12.86
CA ARG A 263 17.03 12.06 13.91
C ARG A 263 16.39 11.89 15.28
N ARG A 264 15.06 11.85 15.37
CA ARG A 264 14.35 11.63 16.62
C ARG A 264 14.64 10.23 17.18
N THR A 265 14.56 9.19 16.35
CA THR A 265 14.84 7.80 16.74
C THR A 265 16.30 7.64 17.15
N GLU A 266 17.25 8.20 16.37
CA GLU A 266 18.69 8.19 16.72
C GLU A 266 18.94 8.90 18.05
N ASN A 267 18.28 10.03 18.33
CA ASN A 267 18.37 10.72 19.61
C ASN A 267 17.73 9.90 20.74
N GLU A 268 16.60 9.26 20.53
CA GLU A 268 15.94 8.39 21.53
C GLU A 268 16.84 7.18 21.86
N GLU A 269 17.49 6.56 20.86
CA GLU A 269 18.44 5.46 21.05
C GLU A 269 19.70 5.91 21.81
N VAL A 270 20.20 7.11 21.53
CA VAL A 270 21.35 7.69 22.26
C VAL A 270 20.97 7.97 23.72
N VAL A 271 19.80 8.57 23.94
CA VAL A 271 19.29 8.83 25.29
C VAL A 271 19.08 7.52 26.06
N GLN A 272 18.51 6.50 25.41
CA GLN A 272 18.30 5.20 26.06
C GLN A 272 19.62 4.53 26.43
N ARG A 273 20.61 4.52 25.52
CA ARG A 273 21.96 4.01 25.84
C ARG A 273 22.63 4.76 27.01
N ALA A 274 22.46 6.07 27.06
CA ALA A 274 22.96 6.87 28.16
C ALA A 274 22.29 6.55 29.51
N LEU A 275 20.97 6.30 29.50
CA LEU A 275 20.22 5.87 30.67
C LEU A 275 20.63 4.46 31.14
N ASP A 276 20.73 3.51 30.19
CA ASP A 276 21.17 2.14 30.48
C ASP A 276 22.59 2.10 31.05
N ALA A 277 23.49 2.94 30.52
CA ALA A 277 24.86 3.08 31.01
C ALA A 277 24.91 3.71 32.41
N PHE A 278 24.06 4.70 32.68
CA PHE A 278 23.93 5.31 34.01
C PHE A 278 23.38 4.29 35.02
N GLU A 279 22.40 3.49 34.68
CA GLU A 279 21.82 2.45 35.54
C GLU A 279 22.77 1.28 35.77
N SER A 280 23.62 0.93 34.79
CA SER A 280 24.61 -0.15 34.91
C SER A 280 25.87 0.24 35.66
N GLY A 281 26.10 1.52 35.90
CA GLY A 281 27.29 2.04 36.61
C GLY A 281 28.59 1.88 35.84
N ASP A 282 28.55 1.83 34.50
CA ASP A 282 29.72 1.67 33.63
C ASP A 282 30.48 3.00 33.49
N PRO A 283 31.72 3.10 33.99
CA PRO A 283 32.49 4.33 33.95
C PRO A 283 33.05 4.72 32.57
N PHE A 284 32.86 3.90 31.54
CA PHE A 284 33.32 4.17 30.17
C PHE A 284 32.24 4.78 29.26
N ALA A 285 31.03 4.99 29.76
CA ALA A 285 29.93 5.53 29.00
C ALA A 285 30.00 7.03 28.68
N GLU A 286 30.96 7.76 29.27
CA GLU A 286 31.12 9.22 29.06
C GLU A 286 31.80 9.60 27.74
N SER A 287 32.42 8.66 26.99
CA SER A 287 33.25 8.98 25.82
C SER A 287 32.45 9.15 24.50
N ASP A 288 31.16 8.75 24.44
CA ASP A 288 30.35 8.73 23.20
C ASP A 288 29.19 9.73 23.20
N LEU A 289 29.16 10.68 24.12
CA LEU A 289 28.20 11.77 24.06
C LEU A 289 28.57 12.74 22.92
N PRO A 290 27.65 13.09 22.01
CA PRO A 290 27.93 14.06 20.98
C PRO A 290 28.24 15.41 21.61
N VAL A 291 29.46 15.90 21.41
CA VAL A 291 29.88 17.25 21.79
C VAL A 291 29.09 18.20 20.91
N ASP A 292 28.13 18.90 21.48
CA ASP A 292 27.44 20.00 20.80
C ASP A 292 28.49 20.97 20.27
N HIS A 293 28.68 20.99 18.96
CA HIS A 293 29.32 22.10 18.30
C HIS A 293 28.39 23.32 18.39
N ILE A 294 28.40 23.96 19.53
CA ILE A 294 27.96 25.35 19.64
C ILE A 294 29.04 26.16 18.91
N THR A 295 28.83 26.31 17.60
CA THR A 295 29.68 27.16 16.77
C THR A 295 29.54 28.59 17.17
N GLU A 296 30.67 29.14 17.57
CA GLU A 296 31.02 30.55 17.55
C GLU A 296 30.53 31.23 16.25
N ASN A 297 29.44 31.94 16.35
CA ASN A 297 29.05 32.97 15.38
C ASN A 297 28.36 34.15 16.09
N GLN A 298 29.09 34.71 17.11
CA GLN A 298 28.83 36.02 17.63
C GLN A 298 30.15 36.68 17.99
N LYS A 299 30.92 37.13 17.00
CA LYS A 299 31.92 38.23 17.09
C LYS A 299 32.32 38.63 15.69
N LYS A 300 31.55 39.55 15.10
CA LYS A 300 31.98 40.58 14.17
C LYS A 300 30.84 41.53 13.93
N ALA A 301 30.65 42.44 14.85
CA ALA A 301 30.01 43.73 14.64
C ALA A 301 30.63 44.65 15.69
N GLU A 302 31.76 45.23 15.35
CA GLU A 302 32.27 46.55 15.68
C GLU A 302 33.07 47.03 14.47
#